data_8403f8bef5ef794631ed02c7ea9bb7b8
#
_entry.id   8403f8bef5ef794631ed02c7ea9bb7b8
#
_cell.length_a   1.000
_cell.length_b   1.000
_cell.length_c   1.000
_cell.angle_alpha   90.00
_cell.angle_beta   90.00
_cell.angle_gamma   90.00
#
_symmetry.space_group_name_H-M   'P 1'
#
loop_
_entity.id
_entity.type
_entity.pdbx_description
1 polymer ?
#
loop_
_entity_poly.entity_id
_entity_poly.type
_entity_poly.pdbx_seq_one_letter_code
_entity_poly.pdbx_strand_id
1 'polypeptide(L)'
;MSARMRRTVAAMCLVTALALTACGASDEPVTTIDWSKTEPLSGQVSDGTVRITSSASGGAFPLATVEEPDVPAEGYVVVGEVRYEDVAGRAFLEMWSEFPDGGRYFSRTLAAEGPQAWMSGSSDWRRFELPFFLEGGPAPERITVGVVLPGAGNVDLGRLELLPLGSAKGAWWSDRTGGLIGVLGALIGWLGSRRRARTLVLGAMKAGVALGVLLLATGVAALAISQPYGVTYPMLLSGGILVAVFGGLLPGTRRAYADHELRRMRALDQS
;
A
#
# COMPACT_ATOMS: atom_id res chain seq x y z
N MET A 1 -16.18 27.43 25.67
CA MET A 1 -16.20 26.35 24.68
C MET A 1 -17.52 25.62 24.81
N SER A 2 -18.45 25.78 23.82
CA SER A 2 -19.84 25.29 23.93
C SER A 2 -19.90 23.75 23.92
N ALA A 3 -20.93 23.17 24.55
CA ALA A 3 -21.15 21.72 24.63
C ALA A 3 -21.21 21.04 23.22
N ARG A 4 -21.62 21.78 22.20
CA ARG A 4 -21.61 21.33 20.79
C ARG A 4 -20.18 21.12 20.23
N MET A 5 -19.24 22.00 20.59
CA MET A 5 -17.85 21.92 20.14
C MET A 5 -17.11 20.74 20.81
N ARG A 6 -17.43 20.43 22.07
CA ARG A 6 -16.89 19.23 22.75
C ARG A 6 -17.37 17.92 22.14
N ARG A 7 -18.64 17.84 21.70
CA ARG A 7 -19.20 16.64 21.03
C ARG A 7 -18.59 16.42 19.63
N THR A 8 -18.30 17.50 18.89
CA THR A 8 -17.67 17.39 17.56
C THR A 8 -16.20 16.96 17.66
N VAL A 9 -15.47 17.48 18.64
CA VAL A 9 -14.07 17.07 18.90
C VAL A 9 -14.00 15.62 19.39
N ALA A 10 -14.90 15.22 20.30
CA ALA A 10 -14.97 13.84 20.77
C ALA A 10 -15.33 12.85 19.67
N ALA A 11 -16.26 13.19 18.77
CA ALA A 11 -16.61 12.34 17.61
C ALA A 11 -15.44 12.25 16.61
N MET A 12 -14.69 13.33 16.43
CA MET A 12 -13.51 13.35 15.55
C MET A 12 -12.35 12.54 16.12
N CYS A 13 -12.12 12.60 17.45
CA CYS A 13 -11.14 11.74 18.11
C CYS A 13 -11.53 10.26 18.10
N LEU A 14 -12.82 9.94 18.15
CA LEU A 14 -13.29 8.55 18.07
C LEU A 14 -13.08 7.95 16.67
N VAL A 15 -13.29 8.74 15.61
CA VAL A 15 -13.05 8.32 14.23
C VAL A 15 -11.56 8.13 13.94
N THR A 16 -10.70 8.98 14.49
CA THR A 16 -9.24 8.82 14.37
C THR A 16 -8.72 7.64 15.21
N ALA A 17 -9.29 7.36 16.38
CA ALA A 17 -8.93 6.20 17.18
C ALA A 17 -9.35 4.87 16.49
N LEU A 18 -10.53 4.83 15.85
CA LEU A 18 -10.94 3.66 15.06
C LEU A 18 -10.07 3.41 13.81
N ALA A 19 -9.52 4.46 13.21
CA ALA A 19 -8.61 4.33 12.06
C ALA A 19 -7.23 3.81 12.48
N LEU A 20 -6.79 4.07 13.70
CA LEU A 20 -5.49 3.61 14.23
C LEU A 20 -5.53 2.14 14.72
N THR A 21 -6.69 1.62 15.10
CA THR A 21 -6.85 0.20 15.50
C THR A 21 -6.97 -0.77 14.32
N ALA A 22 -7.18 -0.26 13.10
CA ALA A 22 -7.22 -1.09 11.88
C ALA A 22 -5.83 -1.46 11.32
N CYS A 23 -4.74 -1.01 11.95
CA CYS A 23 -3.35 -1.21 11.50
C CYS A 23 -2.65 -2.42 12.16
N GLY A 24 -3.39 -3.43 12.58
CA GLY A 24 -2.86 -4.58 13.32
C GLY A 24 -3.43 -5.94 12.90
N ALA A 25 -3.63 -6.19 11.61
CA ALA A 25 -3.68 -7.55 11.13
C ALA A 25 -2.24 -7.94 10.77
N SER A 26 -1.55 -8.60 11.69
CA SER A 26 -0.38 -9.41 11.35
C SER A 26 -0.87 -10.45 10.35
N ASP A 27 -0.51 -10.32 9.09
CA ASP A 27 -0.75 -11.38 8.11
C ASP A 27 0.10 -12.56 8.57
N GLU A 28 -0.56 -13.56 9.18
CA GLU A 28 0.09 -14.79 9.60
C GLU A 28 0.64 -15.48 8.36
N PRO A 29 1.92 -15.87 8.33
CA PRO A 29 2.49 -16.49 7.17
C PRO A 29 1.81 -17.85 6.88
N VAL A 30 1.43 -18.06 5.63
CA VAL A 30 0.93 -19.36 5.13
C VAL A 30 2.00 -20.44 5.35
N THR A 31 3.24 -20.09 5.05
CA THR A 31 4.39 -20.97 5.22
C THR A 31 5.63 -20.14 5.50
N THR A 32 6.48 -20.65 6.37
CA THR A 32 7.80 -20.08 6.68
C THR A 32 8.88 -21.09 6.31
N ILE A 33 9.85 -20.69 5.50
CA ILE A 33 11.02 -21.45 5.14
C ILE A 33 12.17 -20.96 6.03
N ASP A 34 12.52 -21.77 7.01
CA ASP A 34 13.60 -21.54 7.97
C ASP A 34 14.75 -22.46 7.60
N TRP A 35 15.86 -21.93 7.16
CA TRP A 35 17.02 -22.70 6.69
C TRP A 35 17.71 -23.51 7.79
N SER A 36 17.40 -23.25 9.05
CA SER A 36 17.84 -24.11 10.15
C SER A 36 17.09 -25.46 10.21
N LYS A 37 15.91 -25.53 9.54
CA LYS A 37 15.00 -26.70 9.55
C LYS A 37 14.73 -27.25 8.16
N THR A 38 15.00 -26.46 7.12
CA THR A 38 14.71 -26.81 5.73
C THR A 38 16.01 -26.89 4.96
N GLU A 39 16.27 -28.06 4.35
CA GLU A 39 17.41 -28.25 3.46
C GLU A 39 17.17 -27.52 2.13
N PRO A 40 18.06 -26.64 1.68
CA PRO A 40 17.91 -25.95 0.42
C PRO A 40 18.17 -26.88 -0.77
N LEU A 41 17.46 -26.64 -1.88
CA LEU A 41 17.70 -27.37 -3.14
C LEU A 41 19.06 -27.02 -3.75
N SER A 42 19.58 -25.85 -3.47
CA SER A 42 20.89 -25.37 -3.91
C SER A 42 21.53 -24.48 -2.84
N GLY A 43 22.86 -24.49 -2.78
CA GLY A 43 23.63 -23.67 -1.85
C GLY A 43 24.02 -24.36 -0.57
N GLN A 44 24.56 -23.62 0.37
CA GLN A 44 25.04 -24.09 1.66
C GLN A 44 24.39 -23.30 2.78
N VAL A 45 23.91 -23.96 3.83
CA VAL A 45 23.35 -23.33 5.00
C VAL A 45 24.45 -23.01 6.01
N SER A 46 24.46 -21.76 6.48
CA SER A 46 25.29 -21.29 7.60
C SER A 46 24.52 -20.28 8.42
N ASP A 47 24.48 -20.46 9.73
CA ASP A 47 23.87 -19.53 10.68
C ASP A 47 22.40 -19.13 10.34
N GLY A 48 21.61 -20.09 9.85
CA GLY A 48 20.20 -19.87 9.49
C GLY A 48 20.00 -19.08 8.20
N THR A 49 21.05 -18.93 7.40
CA THR A 49 21.02 -18.34 6.05
C THR A 49 21.46 -19.34 5.01
N VAL A 50 20.97 -19.23 3.78
CA VAL A 50 21.48 -20.02 2.65
C VAL A 50 22.38 -19.15 1.79
N ARG A 51 23.60 -19.64 1.53
CA ARG A 51 24.58 -18.99 0.65
C ARG A 51 24.65 -19.69 -0.68
N ILE A 52 24.50 -18.91 -1.74
CA ILE A 52 24.72 -19.31 -3.13
C ILE A 52 26.00 -18.64 -3.62
N THR A 53 26.91 -19.41 -4.14
CA THR A 53 28.13 -18.95 -4.82
C THR A 53 28.06 -19.34 -6.28
N SER A 54 28.16 -18.35 -7.17
CA SER A 54 28.18 -18.59 -8.62
C SER A 54 29.53 -18.27 -9.21
N SER A 55 29.92 -19.06 -10.19
CA SER A 55 31.10 -18.81 -11.03
C SER A 55 30.78 -17.82 -12.15
N ALA A 56 31.77 -17.49 -12.97
CA ALA A 56 31.63 -16.59 -14.11
C ALA A 56 30.59 -17.06 -15.15
N SER A 57 30.28 -18.36 -15.21
CA SER A 57 29.26 -18.90 -16.13
C SER A 57 27.83 -18.59 -15.70
N GLY A 58 27.63 -18.16 -14.45
CA GLY A 58 26.30 -17.91 -13.92
C GLY A 58 25.44 -19.19 -13.77
N GLY A 59 24.17 -18.99 -13.47
CA GLY A 59 23.17 -20.07 -13.38
C GLY A 59 21.88 -19.66 -12.69
N ALA A 60 20.89 -20.55 -12.76
CA ALA A 60 19.67 -20.48 -11.97
C ALA A 60 19.78 -21.51 -10.82
N PHE A 61 19.52 -21.07 -9.62
CA PHE A 61 19.67 -21.85 -8.39
C PHE A 61 18.32 -21.89 -7.67
N PRO A 62 17.54 -22.97 -7.84
CA PRO A 62 16.33 -23.18 -7.04
C PRO A 62 16.72 -23.39 -5.58
N LEU A 63 15.97 -22.78 -4.66
CA LEU A 63 16.28 -22.78 -3.24
C LEU A 63 15.30 -23.61 -2.43
N ALA A 64 14.02 -23.40 -2.65
CA ALA A 64 12.97 -24.09 -1.93
C ALA A 64 11.72 -24.25 -2.78
N THR A 65 10.94 -25.28 -2.47
CA THR A 65 9.63 -25.54 -3.06
C THR A 65 8.60 -25.66 -1.95
N VAL A 66 7.44 -25.06 -2.17
CA VAL A 66 6.25 -25.20 -1.34
C VAL A 66 5.21 -25.93 -2.18
N GLU A 67 4.82 -27.12 -1.74
CA GLU A 67 3.79 -27.94 -2.40
C GLU A 67 2.42 -27.59 -1.81
N GLU A 68 1.39 -27.57 -2.67
CA GLU A 68 -0.01 -27.33 -2.32
C GLU A 68 -0.22 -26.17 -1.34
N PRO A 69 0.31 -24.97 -1.61
CA PRO A 69 0.21 -23.84 -0.68
C PRO A 69 -1.25 -23.39 -0.51
N ASP A 70 -1.71 -23.27 0.75
CA ASP A 70 -3.04 -22.76 1.08
C ASP A 70 -3.05 -21.22 0.97
N VAL A 71 -3.05 -20.71 -0.25
CA VAL A 71 -3.02 -19.28 -0.55
C VAL A 71 -4.41 -18.74 -0.91
N PRO A 72 -4.71 -17.49 -0.53
CA PRO A 72 -6.00 -16.89 -0.84
C PRO A 72 -6.16 -16.59 -2.35
N ALA A 73 -7.42 -16.50 -2.78
CA ALA A 73 -7.77 -16.26 -4.19
C ALA A 73 -7.31 -14.89 -4.74
N GLU A 74 -6.97 -13.95 -3.88
CA GLU A 74 -6.44 -12.64 -4.25
C GLU A 74 -4.97 -12.71 -4.69
N GLY A 75 -4.21 -13.68 -4.15
CA GLY A 75 -2.81 -13.87 -4.44
C GLY A 75 -1.94 -14.01 -3.19
N TYR A 76 -0.65 -14.00 -3.40
CA TYR A 76 0.36 -14.21 -2.35
C TYR A 76 1.65 -13.46 -2.67
N VAL A 77 2.51 -13.33 -1.67
CA VAL A 77 3.81 -12.71 -1.80
C VAL A 77 4.84 -13.52 -1.02
N VAL A 78 5.98 -13.83 -1.65
CA VAL A 78 7.15 -14.31 -0.93
C VAL A 78 7.98 -13.10 -0.52
N VAL A 79 8.27 -13.02 0.77
CA VAL A 79 9.11 -11.97 1.35
C VAL A 79 10.31 -12.59 2.06
N GLY A 80 11.38 -11.83 2.17
CA GLY A 80 12.58 -12.24 2.87
C GLY A 80 13.63 -11.15 2.85
N GLU A 81 14.81 -11.49 3.34
CA GLU A 81 15.98 -10.62 3.30
C GLU A 81 17.08 -11.25 2.44
N VAL A 82 17.77 -10.41 1.69
CA VAL A 82 18.88 -10.79 0.82
C VAL A 82 20.07 -9.87 1.06
N ARG A 83 21.27 -10.47 1.11
CA ARG A 83 22.56 -9.79 1.08
C ARG A 83 23.36 -10.37 -0.08
N TYR A 84 24.18 -9.58 -0.73
CA TYR A 84 24.99 -10.05 -1.84
C TYR A 84 26.33 -9.34 -1.94
N GLU A 85 27.33 -10.06 -2.48
CA GLU A 85 28.71 -9.61 -2.61
C GLU A 85 29.22 -9.91 -4.01
N ASP A 86 29.81 -8.89 -4.65
CA ASP A 86 30.50 -8.97 -5.93
C ASP A 86 29.68 -9.60 -7.07
N VAL A 87 28.38 -9.32 -7.07
CA VAL A 87 27.47 -9.85 -8.10
C VAL A 87 27.73 -9.18 -9.44
N ALA A 88 28.21 -9.97 -10.39
CA ALA A 88 28.46 -9.54 -11.76
C ALA A 88 27.16 -9.55 -12.58
N GLY A 89 26.84 -8.39 -13.21
CA GLY A 89 25.63 -8.22 -14.01
C GLY A 89 24.39 -7.94 -13.18
N ARG A 90 23.21 -8.25 -13.74
CA ARG A 90 21.91 -8.05 -13.09
C ARG A 90 21.35 -9.41 -12.66
N ALA A 91 21.61 -9.78 -11.42
CA ALA A 91 20.98 -10.94 -10.80
C ALA A 91 19.59 -10.58 -10.27
N PHE A 92 18.74 -11.58 -10.12
CA PHE A 92 17.40 -11.41 -9.61
C PHE A 92 16.93 -12.64 -8.84
N LEU A 93 15.99 -12.41 -7.93
CA LEU A 93 15.22 -13.48 -7.30
C LEU A 93 14.01 -13.79 -8.19
N GLU A 94 13.66 -15.06 -8.28
CA GLU A 94 12.49 -15.50 -9.01
C GLU A 94 11.64 -16.47 -8.19
N MET A 95 10.36 -16.41 -8.45
CA MET A 95 9.37 -17.34 -7.94
C MET A 95 8.60 -17.90 -9.12
N TRP A 96 8.55 -19.20 -9.25
CA TRP A 96 7.73 -19.91 -10.21
C TRP A 96 6.51 -20.49 -9.54
N SER A 97 5.36 -20.35 -10.17
CA SER A 97 4.08 -20.87 -9.72
C SER A 97 3.52 -21.81 -10.79
N GLU A 98 3.31 -23.06 -10.42
CA GLU A 98 2.80 -24.11 -11.30
C GLU A 98 1.34 -24.40 -10.91
N PHE A 99 0.45 -24.46 -11.89
CA PHE A 99 -1.01 -24.54 -11.71
C PHE A 99 -1.58 -25.87 -12.18
N PRO A 100 -2.77 -26.28 -11.69
CA PRO A 100 -3.43 -27.56 -12.06
C PRO A 100 -3.69 -27.74 -13.55
N ASP A 101 -3.83 -26.64 -14.30
CA ASP A 101 -4.01 -26.65 -15.75
C ASP A 101 -2.71 -26.85 -16.54
N GLY A 102 -1.57 -27.01 -15.84
CA GLY A 102 -0.23 -27.08 -16.40
C GLY A 102 0.37 -25.72 -16.72
N GLY A 103 -0.32 -24.63 -16.41
CA GLY A 103 0.19 -23.27 -16.54
C GLY A 103 1.37 -23.04 -15.59
N ARG A 104 2.40 -22.33 -16.07
CA ARG A 104 3.58 -21.99 -15.29
C ARG A 104 3.89 -20.50 -15.45
N TYR A 105 3.87 -19.76 -14.35
CA TYR A 105 4.06 -18.32 -14.35
C TYR A 105 5.15 -17.94 -13.34
N PHE A 106 5.72 -16.75 -13.53
CA PHE A 106 6.80 -16.30 -12.66
C PHE A 106 6.59 -14.89 -12.15
N SER A 107 7.19 -14.60 -11.00
CA SER A 107 7.46 -13.26 -10.48
C SER A 107 8.96 -13.11 -10.28
N ARG A 108 9.52 -11.91 -10.57
CA ARG A 108 10.96 -11.64 -10.50
C ARG A 108 11.24 -10.25 -9.95
N THR A 109 12.37 -10.11 -9.25
CA THR A 109 12.87 -8.81 -8.79
C THR A 109 13.61 -8.10 -9.93
N LEU A 110 12.90 -7.32 -10.75
CA LEU A 110 13.44 -6.65 -11.94
C LEU A 110 13.32 -5.12 -11.89
N ALA A 111 12.85 -4.54 -10.79
CA ALA A 111 12.79 -3.10 -10.61
C ALA A 111 14.19 -2.48 -10.43
N ALA A 112 14.31 -1.18 -10.66
CA ALA A 112 15.56 -0.47 -10.43
C ALA A 112 15.81 -0.21 -8.93
N GLU A 113 14.75 -0.03 -8.15
CA GLU A 113 14.80 0.32 -6.73
C GLU A 113 13.67 -0.38 -5.94
N GLY A 114 13.81 -0.37 -4.62
CA GLY A 114 12.81 -0.92 -3.70
C GLY A 114 12.91 -2.45 -3.52
N PRO A 115 11.87 -3.07 -2.91
CA PRO A 115 11.88 -4.50 -2.56
C PRO A 115 11.96 -5.44 -3.76
N GLN A 116 11.57 -4.97 -4.95
CA GLN A 116 11.64 -5.75 -6.19
C GLN A 116 12.86 -5.39 -7.05
N ALA A 117 13.86 -4.73 -6.48
CA ALA A 117 15.05 -4.35 -7.22
C ALA A 117 15.95 -5.56 -7.53
N TRP A 118 16.57 -5.56 -8.74
CA TRP A 118 17.62 -6.51 -9.09
C TRP A 118 18.83 -6.36 -8.17
N MET A 119 19.74 -7.31 -8.20
CA MET A 119 21.00 -7.35 -7.46
C MET A 119 22.16 -7.09 -8.44
N SER A 120 23.10 -6.20 -8.06
CA SER A 120 24.35 -5.98 -8.79
C SER A 120 25.38 -5.34 -7.87
N GLY A 121 26.65 -5.74 -7.96
CA GLY A 121 27.69 -5.30 -7.03
C GLY A 121 27.53 -5.94 -5.66
N SER A 122 27.56 -5.13 -4.60
CA SER A 122 27.45 -5.59 -3.22
C SER A 122 26.42 -4.76 -2.45
N SER A 123 25.74 -5.38 -1.50
CA SER A 123 24.75 -4.75 -0.62
C SER A 123 24.69 -5.46 0.72
N ASP A 124 24.44 -4.72 1.78
CA ASP A 124 24.00 -5.26 3.06
C ASP A 124 22.61 -5.89 2.95
N TRP A 125 22.15 -6.48 4.06
CA TRP A 125 20.81 -7.05 4.17
C TRP A 125 19.73 -6.05 3.75
N ARG A 126 18.93 -6.45 2.76
CA ARG A 126 17.76 -5.69 2.32
C ARG A 126 16.57 -6.62 2.14
N ARG A 127 15.38 -6.09 2.41
CA ARG A 127 14.13 -6.80 2.18
C ARG A 127 13.87 -6.93 0.67
N PHE A 128 13.29 -8.06 0.28
CA PHE A 128 12.73 -8.27 -1.04
C PHE A 128 11.31 -8.81 -0.98
N GLU A 129 10.58 -8.65 -2.09
CA GLU A 129 9.20 -9.09 -2.25
C GLU A 129 8.99 -9.64 -3.66
N LEU A 130 8.34 -10.80 -3.75
CA LEU A 130 7.93 -11.45 -4.98
C LEU A 130 6.41 -11.63 -4.96
N PRO A 131 5.62 -10.63 -5.35
CA PRO A 131 4.16 -10.71 -5.37
C PRO A 131 3.66 -11.54 -6.56
N PHE A 132 2.53 -12.23 -6.36
CA PHE A 132 1.79 -12.92 -7.40
C PHE A 132 0.27 -12.70 -7.21
N PHE A 133 -0.41 -12.22 -8.25
CA PHE A 133 -1.84 -11.89 -8.23
C PHE A 133 -2.60 -13.02 -8.92
N LEU A 134 -3.58 -13.62 -8.23
CA LEU A 134 -4.39 -14.72 -8.75
C LEU A 134 -5.66 -14.26 -9.47
N GLU A 135 -6.12 -13.04 -9.20
CA GLU A 135 -7.33 -12.46 -9.79
C GLU A 135 -8.59 -13.38 -9.67
N GLY A 136 -8.64 -14.17 -8.59
CA GLY A 136 -9.72 -15.13 -8.35
C GLY A 136 -9.53 -16.49 -9.04
N GLY A 137 -8.37 -16.73 -9.64
CA GLY A 137 -8.00 -18.03 -10.21
C GLY A 137 -7.72 -19.12 -9.17
N PRO A 138 -7.45 -20.37 -9.60
CA PRO A 138 -7.10 -21.46 -8.70
C PRO A 138 -5.75 -21.20 -7.98
N ALA A 139 -5.59 -21.79 -6.81
CA ALA A 139 -4.29 -21.81 -6.13
C ALA A 139 -3.26 -22.60 -6.96
N PRO A 140 -1.97 -22.26 -6.89
CA PRO A 140 -0.92 -23.06 -7.52
C PRO A 140 -0.74 -24.40 -6.77
N GLU A 141 -0.39 -25.45 -7.52
CA GLU A 141 0.00 -26.73 -6.94
C GLU A 141 1.41 -26.66 -6.33
N ARG A 142 2.27 -25.81 -6.91
CA ARG A 142 3.66 -25.70 -6.48
C ARG A 142 4.18 -24.29 -6.65
N ILE A 143 4.94 -23.83 -5.65
CA ILE A 143 5.70 -22.57 -5.71
C ILE A 143 7.17 -22.91 -5.52
N THR A 144 8.03 -22.54 -6.46
CA THR A 144 9.49 -22.70 -6.36
C THR A 144 10.16 -21.34 -6.32
N VAL A 145 10.96 -21.08 -5.29
CA VAL A 145 11.74 -19.85 -5.15
C VAL A 145 13.20 -20.12 -5.47
N GLY A 146 13.82 -19.22 -6.21
CA GLY A 146 15.22 -19.34 -6.62
C GLY A 146 15.89 -18.00 -6.85
N VAL A 147 17.19 -18.06 -7.12
CA VAL A 147 18.02 -16.92 -7.52
C VAL A 147 18.67 -17.20 -8.86
N VAL A 148 18.72 -16.19 -9.70
CA VAL A 148 19.42 -16.24 -11.00
C VAL A 148 20.59 -15.27 -10.97
N LEU A 149 21.79 -15.81 -11.14
CA LEU A 149 23.05 -15.06 -11.22
C LEU A 149 23.58 -15.17 -12.66
N PRO A 150 23.70 -14.07 -13.40
CA PRO A 150 24.18 -14.10 -14.78
C PRO A 150 25.72 -14.29 -14.87
N GLY A 151 26.42 -14.21 -13.74
CA GLY A 151 27.87 -14.32 -13.66
C GLY A 151 28.32 -14.67 -12.26
N ALA A 152 29.57 -14.37 -11.93
CA ALA A 152 30.13 -14.59 -10.60
C ALA A 152 29.44 -13.74 -9.54
N GLY A 153 29.43 -14.22 -8.31
CA GLY A 153 28.94 -13.49 -7.15
C GLY A 153 28.44 -14.42 -6.05
N ASN A 154 28.23 -13.85 -4.87
CA ASN A 154 27.68 -14.53 -3.71
C ASN A 154 26.35 -13.87 -3.32
N VAL A 155 25.38 -14.70 -2.98
CA VAL A 155 24.07 -14.25 -2.49
C VAL A 155 23.72 -15.03 -1.23
N ASP A 156 23.42 -14.30 -0.16
CA ASP A 156 22.92 -14.87 1.09
C ASP A 156 21.44 -14.54 1.21
N LEU A 157 20.62 -15.52 1.51
CA LEU A 157 19.21 -15.35 1.80
C LEU A 157 18.89 -15.75 3.23
N GLY A 158 18.18 -14.86 3.92
CA GLY A 158 17.59 -15.12 5.22
C GLY A 158 16.34 -15.98 5.11
N ARG A 159 15.58 -16.05 6.21
CA ARG A 159 14.27 -16.70 6.25
C ARG A 159 13.36 -16.18 5.15
N LEU A 160 12.59 -17.09 4.54
CA LEU A 160 11.53 -16.73 3.60
C LEU A 160 10.16 -16.95 4.23
N GLU A 161 9.24 -16.05 3.95
CA GLU A 161 7.86 -16.15 4.40
C GLU A 161 6.93 -16.03 3.19
N LEU A 162 6.02 -16.99 3.05
CA LEU A 162 4.91 -16.93 2.12
C LEU A 162 3.74 -16.30 2.85
N LEU A 163 3.41 -15.09 2.48
CA LEU A 163 2.29 -14.33 3.05
C LEU A 163 1.12 -14.34 2.09
N PRO A 164 -0.13 -14.34 2.59
CA PRO A 164 -1.25 -13.98 1.75
C PRO A 164 -0.93 -12.60 1.18
N LEU A 165 -1.15 -12.41 -0.12
CA LEU A 165 -1.15 -11.04 -0.65
C LEU A 165 -2.29 -10.38 0.08
N GLY A 166 -1.93 -9.62 1.12
CA GLY A 166 -2.91 -9.13 2.05
C GLY A 166 -4.00 -8.53 1.21
N SER A 167 -5.22 -9.03 1.35
CA SER A 167 -6.37 -8.48 0.66
C SER A 167 -6.10 -7.01 0.71
N ALA A 168 -5.97 -6.36 -0.42
CA ALA A 168 -5.43 -5.02 -0.52
C ALA A 168 -6.27 -4.11 0.39
N LYS A 169 -6.17 -4.33 1.70
CA LYS A 169 -6.79 -3.52 2.76
C LYS A 169 -6.27 -2.10 2.62
N GLY A 170 -5.10 -1.94 1.98
CA GLY A 170 -4.65 -0.67 1.44
C GLY A 170 -5.31 -0.28 0.09
N ALA A 171 -5.61 -1.23 -0.81
CA ALA A 171 -6.24 -0.91 -2.10
C ALA A 171 -7.75 -0.69 -1.97
N TRP A 172 -8.47 -1.40 -1.08
CA TRP A 172 -9.88 -1.09 -0.82
C TRP A 172 -10.09 0.33 -0.25
N TRP A 173 -9.09 0.88 0.45
CA TRP A 173 -9.07 2.29 0.85
C TRP A 173 -8.99 3.21 -0.37
N SER A 174 -8.21 2.90 -1.40
CA SER A 174 -8.13 3.74 -2.61
C SER A 174 -9.44 3.72 -3.40
N ASP A 175 -10.06 2.57 -3.58
CA ASP A 175 -11.30 2.44 -4.35
C ASP A 175 -12.53 2.99 -3.61
N ARG A 176 -12.66 2.69 -2.32
CA ARG A 176 -13.81 3.17 -1.52
C ARG A 176 -13.66 4.62 -1.08
N THR A 177 -12.44 5.10 -0.82
CA THR A 177 -12.23 6.52 -0.49
C THR A 177 -12.45 7.41 -1.69
N GLY A 178 -12.06 7.01 -2.90
CA GLY A 178 -12.40 7.71 -4.13
C GLY A 178 -13.92 7.83 -4.33
N GLY A 179 -14.64 6.72 -4.16
CA GLY A 179 -16.10 6.68 -4.21
C GLY A 179 -16.77 7.53 -3.12
N LEU A 180 -16.31 7.44 -1.87
CA LEU A 180 -16.83 8.26 -0.76
C LEU A 180 -16.60 9.76 -0.96
N ILE A 181 -15.43 10.16 -1.44
CA ILE A 181 -15.12 11.56 -1.77
C ILE A 181 -16.03 12.05 -2.90
N GLY A 182 -16.26 11.22 -3.92
CA GLY A 182 -17.17 11.52 -5.03
C GLY A 182 -18.61 11.71 -4.56
N VAL A 183 -19.13 10.80 -3.75
CA VAL A 183 -20.50 10.88 -3.18
C VAL A 183 -20.65 12.09 -2.25
N LEU A 184 -19.67 12.36 -1.39
CA LEU A 184 -19.66 13.56 -0.54
C LEU A 184 -19.62 14.84 -1.36
N GLY A 185 -18.81 14.90 -2.42
CA GLY A 185 -18.76 16.01 -3.34
C GLY A 185 -20.10 16.25 -4.03
N ALA A 186 -20.74 15.20 -4.54
CA ALA A 186 -22.05 15.25 -5.18
C ALA A 186 -23.17 15.71 -4.18
N LEU A 187 -23.16 15.18 -2.96
CA LEU A 187 -24.08 15.57 -1.88
C LEU A 187 -23.93 17.05 -1.50
N ILE A 188 -22.70 17.55 -1.35
CA ILE A 188 -22.42 18.94 -1.05
C ILE A 188 -22.84 19.84 -2.22
N GLY A 189 -22.59 19.43 -3.46
CA GLY A 189 -23.06 20.14 -4.66
C GLY A 189 -24.58 20.21 -4.74
N TRP A 190 -25.28 19.10 -4.50
CA TRP A 190 -26.73 19.03 -4.49
C TRP A 190 -27.38 19.85 -3.35
N LEU A 191 -26.84 19.74 -2.12
CA LEU A 191 -27.27 20.56 -0.99
C LEU A 191 -27.00 22.07 -1.21
N GLY A 192 -25.87 22.39 -1.83
CA GLY A 192 -25.50 23.77 -2.22
C GLY A 192 -26.48 24.36 -3.24
N SER A 193 -26.98 23.54 -4.20
CA SER A 193 -27.96 23.99 -5.19
C SER A 193 -29.33 24.35 -4.58
N ARG A 194 -29.72 23.67 -3.49
CA ARG A 194 -30.98 23.92 -2.77
C ARG A 194 -31.00 25.17 -1.86
N ARG A 195 -29.86 25.86 -1.70
CA ARG A 195 -29.68 27.14 -0.99
C ARG A 195 -30.23 27.25 0.45
N ARG A 196 -30.83 26.19 1.00
CA ARG A 196 -31.46 26.17 2.34
C ARG A 196 -30.53 25.77 3.49
N ALA A 197 -29.29 25.29 3.18
CA ALA A 197 -28.41 24.70 4.15
C ALA A 197 -27.01 25.36 4.22
N ARG A 198 -26.96 26.73 4.13
CA ARG A 198 -25.68 27.48 4.15
C ARG A 198 -24.71 27.03 5.24
N THR A 199 -25.21 26.94 6.48
CA THR A 199 -24.38 26.59 7.64
C THR A 199 -23.84 25.16 7.53
N LEU A 200 -24.64 24.24 6.99
CA LEU A 200 -24.27 22.84 6.84
C LEU A 200 -23.26 22.66 5.71
N VAL A 201 -23.48 23.30 4.55
CA VAL A 201 -22.55 23.26 3.40
C VAL A 201 -21.20 23.86 3.76
N LEU A 202 -21.19 25.09 4.32
CA LEU A 202 -19.94 25.74 4.73
C LEU A 202 -19.25 24.99 5.87
N GLY A 203 -20.01 24.37 6.78
CA GLY A 203 -19.49 23.51 7.84
C GLY A 203 -18.82 22.26 7.27
N ALA A 204 -19.46 21.56 6.34
CA ALA A 204 -18.92 20.39 5.67
C ALA A 204 -17.65 20.70 4.85
N MET A 205 -17.63 21.83 4.13
CA MET A 205 -16.43 22.27 3.39
C MET A 205 -15.27 22.58 4.32
N LYS A 206 -15.50 23.26 5.44
CA LYS A 206 -14.45 23.50 6.45
C LYS A 206 -13.94 22.20 7.07
N ALA A 207 -14.84 21.25 7.37
CA ALA A 207 -14.48 19.95 7.88
C ALA A 207 -13.64 19.15 6.87
N GLY A 208 -14.00 19.23 5.57
CA GLY A 208 -13.23 18.63 4.49
C GLY A 208 -11.81 19.19 4.37
N VAL A 209 -11.66 20.52 4.47
CA VAL A 209 -10.33 21.16 4.50
C VAL A 209 -9.52 20.71 5.73
N ALA A 210 -10.14 20.70 6.91
CA ALA A 210 -9.47 20.30 8.15
C ALA A 210 -9.01 18.81 8.09
N LEU A 211 -9.84 17.93 7.56
CA LEU A 211 -9.50 16.53 7.34
C LEU A 211 -8.36 16.39 6.32
N GLY A 212 -8.40 17.15 5.22
CA GLY A 212 -7.34 17.14 4.21
C GLY A 212 -5.99 17.59 4.77
N VAL A 213 -5.97 18.65 5.59
CA VAL A 213 -4.77 19.12 6.29
C VAL A 213 -4.24 18.05 7.27
N LEU A 214 -5.12 17.38 8.00
CA LEU A 214 -4.74 16.29 8.92
C LEU A 214 -4.10 15.13 8.14
N LEU A 215 -4.70 14.70 7.03
CA LEU A 215 -4.16 13.64 6.17
C LEU A 215 -2.79 14.01 5.58
N LEU A 216 -2.60 15.26 5.15
CA LEU A 216 -1.31 15.76 4.69
C LEU A 216 -0.27 15.71 5.80
N ALA A 217 -0.60 16.20 7.00
CA ALA A 217 0.30 16.18 8.14
C ALA A 217 0.71 14.76 8.54
N THR A 218 -0.25 13.83 8.58
CA THR A 218 0.04 12.40 8.87
C THR A 218 0.84 11.74 7.76
N GLY A 219 0.57 12.07 6.48
CA GLY A 219 1.35 11.57 5.35
C GLY A 219 2.81 12.07 5.37
N VAL A 220 3.03 13.34 5.71
CA VAL A 220 4.39 13.90 5.89
C VAL A 220 5.11 13.25 7.09
N ALA A 221 4.41 13.04 8.20
CA ALA A 221 4.98 12.33 9.35
C ALA A 221 5.35 10.87 8.99
N ALA A 222 4.50 10.18 8.22
CA ALA A 222 4.77 8.84 7.73
C ALA A 222 6.02 8.78 6.82
N LEU A 223 6.25 9.79 5.98
CA LEU A 223 7.49 9.94 5.23
C LEU A 223 8.71 10.07 6.14
N ALA A 224 8.62 10.90 7.18
CA ALA A 224 9.73 11.15 8.11
C ALA A 224 10.15 9.89 8.90
N ILE A 225 9.22 8.95 9.11
CA ILE A 225 9.49 7.66 9.79
C ILE A 225 9.67 6.50 8.81
N SER A 226 9.94 6.80 7.52
CA SER A 226 10.23 5.84 6.46
C SER A 226 9.16 4.76 6.27
N GLN A 227 7.87 5.13 6.41
CA GLN A 227 6.77 4.20 6.16
C GLN A 227 6.68 3.82 4.66
N PRO A 228 6.19 2.60 4.35
CA PRO A 228 6.07 2.13 2.97
C PRO A 228 5.21 3.06 2.11
N TYR A 229 5.56 3.12 0.81
CA TYR A 229 4.88 3.96 -0.19
C TYR A 229 3.36 3.75 -0.22
N GLY A 230 2.90 2.49 -0.03
CA GLY A 230 1.48 2.13 -0.01
C GLY A 230 0.66 2.81 1.11
N VAL A 231 1.29 3.26 2.19
CA VAL A 231 0.65 4.01 3.29
C VAL A 231 0.75 5.52 3.04
N THR A 232 1.93 5.99 2.66
CA THR A 232 2.26 7.41 2.56
C THR A 232 1.55 8.08 1.38
N TYR A 233 1.58 7.46 0.20
CA TYR A 233 1.03 8.03 -1.03
C TYR A 233 -0.48 8.27 -0.97
N PRO A 234 -1.34 7.31 -0.54
CA PRO A 234 -2.77 7.55 -0.43
C PRO A 234 -3.13 8.68 0.53
N MET A 235 -2.40 8.84 1.64
CA MET A 235 -2.64 9.92 2.62
C MET A 235 -2.31 11.29 2.03
N LEU A 236 -1.17 11.42 1.37
CA LEU A 236 -0.76 12.68 0.73
C LEU A 236 -1.69 13.04 -0.43
N LEU A 237 -2.02 12.08 -1.29
CA LEU A 237 -2.90 12.30 -2.44
C LEU A 237 -4.31 12.70 -2.00
N SER A 238 -4.93 11.92 -1.10
CA SER A 238 -6.28 12.21 -0.60
C SER A 238 -6.35 13.52 0.16
N GLY A 239 -5.35 13.81 0.99
CA GLY A 239 -5.23 15.08 1.71
C GLY A 239 -5.08 16.25 0.77
N GLY A 240 -4.24 16.15 -0.26
CA GLY A 240 -4.05 17.17 -1.30
C GLY A 240 -5.33 17.46 -2.08
N ILE A 241 -6.05 16.43 -2.51
CA ILE A 241 -7.33 16.57 -3.23
C ILE A 241 -8.38 17.26 -2.34
N LEU A 242 -8.52 16.84 -1.08
CA LEU A 242 -9.49 17.44 -0.17
C LEU A 242 -9.22 18.95 0.06
N VAL A 243 -7.96 19.32 0.31
CA VAL A 243 -7.58 20.72 0.51
C VAL A 243 -7.77 21.52 -0.78
N ALA A 244 -7.36 21.01 -1.93
CA ALA A 244 -7.49 21.72 -3.21
C ALA A 244 -8.96 21.93 -3.59
N VAL A 245 -9.79 20.89 -3.50
CA VAL A 245 -11.21 20.97 -3.89
C VAL A 245 -12.02 21.82 -2.90
N PHE A 246 -11.99 21.47 -1.62
CA PHE A 246 -12.82 22.20 -0.64
C PHE A 246 -12.24 23.58 -0.30
N GLY A 247 -10.92 23.74 -0.25
CA GLY A 247 -10.27 25.03 -0.04
C GLY A 247 -10.45 25.98 -1.20
N GLY A 248 -10.31 25.49 -2.44
CA GLY A 248 -10.51 26.28 -3.65
C GLY A 248 -11.97 26.73 -3.87
N LEU A 249 -12.94 25.86 -3.56
CA LEU A 249 -14.36 26.19 -3.71
C LEU A 249 -14.93 27.03 -2.56
N LEU A 250 -14.32 27.03 -1.38
CA LEU A 250 -14.83 27.72 -0.19
C LEU A 250 -15.04 29.22 -0.38
N PRO A 251 -14.09 30.01 -0.96
CA PRO A 251 -14.29 31.44 -1.15
C PRO A 251 -15.41 31.77 -2.16
N GLY A 252 -15.52 31.02 -3.26
CA GLY A 252 -16.58 31.17 -4.24
C GLY A 252 -17.96 30.88 -3.66
N THR A 253 -18.10 29.81 -2.91
CA THR A 253 -19.34 29.43 -2.24
C THR A 253 -19.75 30.47 -1.20
N ARG A 254 -18.82 31.04 -0.43
CA ARG A 254 -19.11 32.12 0.52
C ARG A 254 -19.64 33.37 -0.17
N ARG A 255 -19.02 33.79 -1.28
CA ARG A 255 -19.48 34.96 -2.08
C ARG A 255 -20.87 34.73 -2.65
N ALA A 256 -21.13 33.57 -3.23
CA ALA A 256 -22.43 33.24 -3.79
C ALA A 256 -23.59 33.30 -2.76
N TYR A 257 -23.34 32.85 -1.52
CA TYR A 257 -24.32 32.99 -0.44
C TYR A 257 -24.49 34.42 0.04
N ALA A 258 -23.44 35.24 0.12
CA ALA A 258 -23.51 36.65 0.48
C ALA A 258 -24.30 37.48 -0.55
N ASP A 259 -24.04 37.27 -1.84
CA ASP A 259 -24.74 37.96 -2.93
C ASP A 259 -26.23 37.61 -2.95
N HIS A 260 -26.58 36.36 -2.63
CA HIS A 260 -27.99 35.96 -2.55
C HIS A 260 -28.72 36.64 -1.38
N GLU A 261 -28.06 36.77 -0.26
CA GLU A 261 -28.61 37.46 0.93
C GLU A 261 -28.84 38.94 0.66
N LEU A 262 -27.89 39.62 -0.02
CA LEU A 262 -28.01 41.02 -0.45
C LEU A 262 -29.15 41.22 -1.43
N ARG A 263 -29.34 40.33 -2.40
CA ARG A 263 -30.48 40.39 -3.36
C ARG A 263 -31.82 40.22 -2.64
N ARG A 264 -31.90 39.35 -1.64
CA ARG A 264 -33.11 39.12 -0.87
C ARG A 264 -33.48 40.33 -0.02
N MET A 265 -32.50 40.98 0.61
CA MET A 265 -32.74 42.21 1.37
C MET A 265 -33.23 43.36 0.48
N ARG A 266 -32.62 43.57 -0.69
CA ARG A 266 -33.06 44.59 -1.67
C ARG A 266 -34.47 44.35 -2.18
N ALA A 267 -34.90 43.10 -2.34
CA ALA A 267 -36.26 42.79 -2.76
C ALA A 267 -37.30 43.07 -1.68
N LEU A 268 -36.90 42.98 -0.39
CA LEU A 268 -37.78 43.34 0.74
C LEU A 268 -37.90 44.88 0.94
N ASP A 269 -36.87 45.65 0.62
CA ASP A 269 -36.87 47.11 0.70
C ASP A 269 -37.69 47.76 -0.42
N GLN A 270 -38.04 47.05 -1.48
CA GLN A 270 -38.81 47.50 -2.63
C GLN A 270 -40.31 47.12 -2.57
N SER A 271 -40.71 46.36 -1.56
CA SER A 271 -42.09 45.92 -1.33
C SER A 271 -42.76 46.77 -0.23
#